data_28dad6197b3becbfc39245e5105c3a05
#
_entry.id   28dad6197b3becbfc39245e5105c3a05
#
_cell.length_a   1.000
_cell.length_b   1.000
_cell.length_c   1.000
_cell.angle_alpha   90.00
_cell.angle_beta   90.00
_cell.angle_gamma   90.00
#
_symmetry.space_group_name_H-M   'P 1'
#
loop_
_entity.id
_entity.type
_entity.pdbx_description
1 polymer ?
#
loop_
_entity_poly.entity_id
_entity_poly.type
_entity_poly.pdbx_seq_one_letter_code
_entity_poly.pdbx_strand_id
1 'polypeptide(L)'
;CISSAASDVYKRQMQTLLDRMDRTSMYSGLEARVPFADHRIIDYVYNVPWKMKYQNGVEKALLRDAFRDLLPPELLHRKKSPYPKTYHPGYEKILIARMTDILADSNASILPLIDKKKAKKFMEAPKEYGKPWFGQLMAGPQLLAYFIQLNYWMEKYHLSV
;
A
#
# COMPACT_ATOMS: atom_id res chain seq x y z
N CYS A 1 -0.89 19.51 14.56
CA CYS A 1 -1.64 18.63 13.67
C CYS A 1 -0.79 18.05 12.51
N ILE A 2 0.07 18.87 11.89
CA ILE A 2 0.96 18.42 10.80
C ILE A 2 2.06 17.49 11.31
N SER A 3 2.54 17.68 12.54
CA SER A 3 3.59 16.83 13.13
C SER A 3 3.09 15.41 13.43
N SER A 4 1.81 15.22 13.80
CA SER A 4 1.23 13.91 14.04
C SER A 4 1.05 13.12 12.73
N ALA A 5 0.58 13.77 11.66
CA ALA A 5 0.45 13.14 10.34
C ALA A 5 1.81 12.73 9.76
N ALA A 6 2.85 13.57 9.90
CA ALA A 6 4.20 13.21 9.49
C ALA A 6 4.78 12.05 10.31
N SER A 7 4.53 12.04 11.63
CA SER A 7 4.92 10.94 12.52
C SER A 7 4.22 9.63 12.15
N ASP A 8 2.95 9.68 11.78
CA ASP A 8 2.19 8.51 11.32
C ASP A 8 2.71 7.95 9.99
N VAL A 9 3.12 8.82 9.08
CA VAL A 9 3.74 8.41 7.81
C VAL A 9 5.06 7.68 8.07
N TYR A 10 5.92 8.21 8.93
CA TYR A 10 7.20 7.58 9.25
C TYR A 10 7.04 6.28 10.03
N LYS A 11 6.18 6.25 11.04
CA LYS A 11 6.04 5.08 11.92
C LYS A 11 5.28 3.93 11.29
N ARG A 12 4.28 4.20 10.44
CA ARG A 12 3.42 3.16 9.89
C ARG A 12 3.71 2.85 8.41
N GLN A 13 3.77 3.88 7.57
CA GLN A 13 3.91 3.63 6.13
C GLN A 13 5.32 3.24 5.74
N MET A 14 6.33 3.97 6.19
CA MET A 14 7.71 3.73 5.76
C MET A 14 8.20 2.37 6.27
N GLN A 15 8.00 2.05 7.54
CA GLN A 15 8.39 0.76 8.10
C GLN A 15 7.70 -0.40 7.38
N THR A 16 6.38 -0.33 7.20
CA THR A 16 5.63 -1.39 6.51
C THR A 16 6.06 -1.56 5.05
N LEU A 17 6.34 -0.45 4.35
CA LEU A 17 6.77 -0.49 2.96
C LEU A 17 8.18 -1.07 2.81
N LEU A 18 9.10 -0.70 3.71
CA LEU A 18 10.47 -1.21 3.72
C LEU A 18 10.49 -2.71 4.04
N ASP A 19 9.76 -3.13 5.06
CA ASP A 19 9.65 -4.52 5.48
C ASP A 19 9.05 -5.41 4.37
N ARG A 20 7.98 -4.93 3.73
CA ARG A 20 7.40 -5.62 2.58
C ARG A 20 8.37 -5.72 1.41
N MET A 21 9.05 -4.63 1.08
CA MET A 21 10.00 -4.59 -0.03
C MET A 21 11.17 -5.53 0.23
N ASP A 22 11.75 -5.48 1.43
CA ASP A 22 12.86 -6.36 1.82
C ASP A 22 12.46 -7.84 1.71
N ARG A 23 11.38 -8.24 2.34
CA ARG A 23 10.91 -9.64 2.31
C ARG A 23 10.61 -10.15 0.90
N THR A 24 9.96 -9.34 0.07
CA THR A 24 9.59 -9.77 -1.29
C THR A 24 10.80 -9.82 -2.22
N SER A 25 11.74 -8.88 -2.11
CA SER A 25 12.94 -8.88 -2.94
C SER A 25 13.95 -9.92 -2.50
N MET A 26 14.17 -10.09 -1.19
CA MET A 26 15.08 -11.10 -0.65
C MET A 26 14.60 -12.54 -0.89
N TYR A 27 13.30 -12.76 -0.98
CA TYR A 27 12.76 -14.03 -1.42
C TYR A 27 13.30 -14.46 -2.81
N SER A 28 13.57 -13.49 -3.67
CA SER A 28 14.16 -13.71 -5.00
C SER A 28 15.69 -13.47 -5.04
N GLY A 29 16.32 -13.32 -3.88
CA GLY A 29 17.76 -13.08 -3.78
C GLY A 29 18.20 -11.68 -4.23
N LEU A 30 17.26 -10.72 -4.29
CA LEU A 30 17.54 -9.33 -4.68
C LEU A 30 17.52 -8.42 -3.45
N GLU A 31 18.64 -7.77 -3.16
CA GLU A 31 18.72 -6.76 -2.10
C GLU A 31 18.16 -5.42 -2.59
N ALA A 32 17.09 -4.96 -1.96
CA ALA A 32 16.52 -3.64 -2.22
C ALA A 32 17.13 -2.59 -1.29
N ARG A 33 17.75 -1.56 -1.86
CA ARG A 33 18.38 -0.46 -1.12
C ARG A 33 17.57 0.81 -1.26
N VAL A 34 17.35 1.51 -0.15
CA VAL A 34 16.54 2.73 -0.08
C VAL A 34 17.39 3.89 0.48
N PRO A 35 18.06 4.67 -0.38
CA PRO A 35 18.95 5.73 0.06
C PRO A 35 18.31 6.75 1.00
N PHE A 36 17.03 7.09 0.79
CA PHE A 36 16.30 8.03 1.65
C PHE A 36 15.91 7.47 3.02
N ALA A 37 16.12 6.19 3.27
CA ALA A 37 15.96 5.56 4.59
C ALA A 37 17.30 5.44 5.33
N ASP A 38 18.38 6.00 4.82
CA ASP A 38 19.67 6.05 5.50
C ASP A 38 19.54 6.83 6.83
N HIS A 39 19.98 6.21 7.92
CA HIS A 39 19.89 6.80 9.27
C HIS A 39 20.56 8.17 9.35
N ARG A 40 21.66 8.40 8.62
CA ARG A 40 22.38 9.69 8.60
C ARG A 40 21.52 10.80 8.00
N ILE A 41 20.75 10.50 6.95
CA ILE A 41 19.78 11.44 6.38
C ILE A 41 18.64 11.70 7.36
N ILE A 42 18.15 10.65 8.05
CA ILE A 42 17.08 10.77 9.03
C ILE A 42 17.52 11.66 10.18
N ASP A 43 18.69 11.41 10.77
CA ASP A 43 19.26 12.19 11.88
C ASP A 43 19.45 13.66 11.49
N TYR A 44 19.98 13.92 10.29
CA TYR A 44 20.15 15.28 9.78
C TYR A 44 18.79 15.98 9.61
N VAL A 45 17.87 15.36 8.90
CA VAL A 45 16.57 15.96 8.56
C VAL A 45 15.67 16.10 9.79
N TYR A 46 15.83 15.24 10.82
CA TYR A 46 15.01 15.29 12.03
C TYR A 46 15.06 16.67 12.69
N ASN A 47 16.24 17.25 12.81
CA ASN A 47 16.49 18.54 13.47
C ASN A 47 16.24 19.76 12.56
N VAL A 48 16.03 19.57 11.25
CA VAL A 48 15.75 20.69 10.34
C VAL A 48 14.36 21.26 10.62
N PRO A 49 14.21 22.59 10.79
CA PRO A 49 12.92 23.22 11.02
C PRO A 49 11.90 22.91 9.91
N TRP A 50 10.63 22.71 10.29
CA TRP A 50 9.58 22.36 9.34
C TRP A 50 9.43 23.36 8.21
N LYS A 51 9.58 24.67 8.48
CA LYS A 51 9.52 25.73 7.49
C LYS A 51 10.52 25.57 6.32
N MET A 52 11.62 24.86 6.56
CA MET A 52 12.60 24.54 5.49
C MET A 52 12.22 23.29 4.69
N LYS A 53 11.48 22.38 5.31
CA LYS A 53 10.99 21.15 4.66
C LYS A 53 9.77 21.39 3.79
N TYR A 54 8.94 22.34 4.20
CA TYR A 54 7.71 22.75 3.52
C TYR A 54 7.67 24.29 3.44
N GLN A 55 7.83 24.83 2.26
CA GLN A 55 7.97 26.26 2.04
C GLN A 55 7.02 26.73 0.93
N ASN A 56 6.31 27.85 1.17
CA ASN A 56 5.42 28.47 0.19
C ASN A 56 4.38 27.50 -0.45
N GLY A 57 3.83 26.58 0.33
CA GLY A 57 2.90 25.57 -0.19
C GLY A 57 3.56 24.40 -0.93
N VAL A 58 4.90 24.38 -1.02
CA VAL A 58 5.65 23.35 -1.76
C VAL A 58 6.23 22.33 -0.79
N GLU A 59 5.88 21.06 -1.00
CA GLU A 59 6.45 19.93 -0.27
C GLU A 59 7.90 19.64 -0.68
N LYS A 60 8.68 19.07 0.24
CA LYS A 60 10.08 18.68 0.01
C LYS A 60 10.98 19.85 -0.42
N ALA A 61 10.72 21.06 0.07
CA ALA A 61 11.44 22.27 -0.33
C ALA A 61 12.94 22.11 -0.15
N LEU A 62 13.41 21.65 1.00
CA LEU A 62 14.84 21.42 1.26
C LEU A 62 15.49 20.49 0.23
N LEU A 63 14.82 19.40 -0.14
CA LEU A 63 15.34 18.47 -1.16
C LEU A 63 15.38 19.12 -2.53
N ARG A 64 14.34 19.86 -2.91
CA ARG A 64 14.28 20.58 -4.18
C ARG A 64 15.37 21.63 -4.28
N ASP A 65 15.63 22.36 -3.20
CA ASP A 65 16.70 23.36 -3.15
C ASP A 65 18.09 22.71 -3.27
N ALA A 66 18.32 21.60 -2.59
CA ALA A 66 19.58 20.87 -2.66
C ALA A 66 19.90 20.30 -4.05
N PHE A 67 18.88 20.01 -4.86
CA PHE A 67 19.04 19.44 -6.21
C PHE A 67 18.73 20.44 -7.34
N ARG A 68 18.59 21.72 -7.04
CA ARG A 68 18.21 22.76 -8.00
C ARG A 68 19.09 22.79 -9.24
N ASP A 69 20.39 22.66 -9.05
CA ASP A 69 21.38 22.74 -10.11
C ASP A 69 21.72 21.37 -10.75
N LEU A 70 21.14 20.29 -10.21
CA LEU A 70 21.42 18.91 -10.64
C LEU A 70 20.28 18.28 -11.42
N LEU A 71 19.05 18.74 -11.24
CA LEU A 71 17.86 18.15 -11.87
C LEU A 71 17.20 19.12 -12.85
N PRO A 72 16.69 18.63 -13.97
CA PRO A 72 15.84 19.43 -14.86
C PRO A 72 14.61 20.00 -14.12
N PRO A 73 14.16 21.22 -14.45
CA PRO A 73 13.04 21.88 -13.78
C PRO A 73 11.75 21.05 -13.74
N GLU A 74 11.47 20.29 -14.79
CA GLU A 74 10.29 19.43 -14.92
C GLU A 74 10.29 18.32 -13.86
N LEU A 75 11.46 17.76 -13.52
CA LEU A 75 11.61 16.78 -12.46
C LEU A 75 11.61 17.42 -11.08
N LEU A 76 12.31 18.56 -10.96
CA LEU A 76 12.43 19.29 -9.71
C LEU A 76 11.04 19.74 -9.18
N HIS A 77 10.15 20.18 -10.08
CA HIS A 77 8.83 20.70 -9.74
C HIS A 77 7.70 19.68 -9.97
N ARG A 78 8.03 18.43 -10.27
CA ARG A 78 7.04 17.38 -10.49
C ARG A 78 6.14 17.21 -9.27
N LYS A 79 4.82 17.24 -9.50
CA LYS A 79 3.83 16.93 -8.47
C LYS A 79 3.82 15.43 -8.20
N LYS A 80 3.58 15.06 -6.93
CA LYS A 80 3.40 13.67 -6.56
C LYS A 80 2.21 13.08 -7.31
N SER A 81 2.43 11.99 -8.04
CA SER A 81 1.37 11.17 -8.60
C SER A 81 1.25 9.84 -7.84
N PRO A 82 0.05 9.37 -7.53
CA PRO A 82 -0.12 8.05 -6.93
C PRO A 82 0.31 6.96 -7.92
N TYR A 83 0.70 5.80 -7.39
CA TYR A 83 0.88 4.62 -8.23
C TYR A 83 -0.43 4.26 -8.92
N PRO A 84 -0.39 3.80 -10.18
CA PRO A 84 -1.58 3.38 -10.88
C PRO A 84 -2.25 2.22 -10.13
N LYS A 85 -3.55 2.32 -9.97
CA LYS A 85 -4.36 1.23 -9.42
C LYS A 85 -4.77 0.30 -10.56
N THR A 86 -4.94 -0.98 -10.26
CA THR A 86 -5.46 -1.94 -11.23
C THR A 86 -6.98 -1.80 -11.30
N TYR A 87 -7.47 -1.23 -12.39
CA TYR A 87 -8.90 -1.10 -12.69
C TYR A 87 -9.35 -2.03 -13.84
N HIS A 88 -8.57 -3.06 -14.12
CA HIS A 88 -8.85 -3.94 -15.24
C HIS A 88 -10.03 -4.87 -14.93
N PRO A 89 -11.14 -4.85 -15.69
CA PRO A 89 -12.31 -5.68 -15.41
C PRO A 89 -12.01 -7.19 -15.41
N GLY A 90 -11.05 -7.64 -16.21
CA GLY A 90 -10.59 -9.02 -16.22
C GLY A 90 -9.97 -9.46 -14.91
N TYR A 91 -9.23 -8.58 -14.23
CA TYR A 91 -8.69 -8.85 -12.90
C TYR A 91 -9.80 -9.10 -11.88
N GLU A 92 -10.80 -8.25 -11.88
CA GLU A 92 -11.96 -8.40 -10.99
C GLU A 92 -12.72 -9.71 -11.23
N LYS A 93 -12.96 -10.08 -12.50
CA LYS A 93 -13.61 -11.35 -12.86
C LYS A 93 -12.86 -12.57 -12.30
N ILE A 94 -11.53 -12.55 -12.41
CA ILE A 94 -10.68 -13.63 -11.86
C ILE A 94 -10.80 -13.71 -10.35
N LEU A 95 -10.81 -12.57 -9.65
CA LEU A 95 -10.95 -12.55 -8.21
C LEU A 95 -12.34 -13.04 -7.75
N ILE A 96 -13.39 -12.64 -8.45
CA ILE A 96 -14.76 -13.10 -8.17
C ILE A 96 -14.85 -14.62 -8.38
N ALA A 97 -14.32 -15.15 -9.47
CA ALA A 97 -14.31 -16.59 -9.72
C ALA A 97 -13.59 -17.35 -8.60
N ARG A 98 -12.36 -16.95 -8.25
CA ARG A 98 -11.60 -17.57 -7.16
C ARG A 98 -12.29 -17.47 -5.81
N MET A 99 -12.89 -16.32 -5.50
CA MET A 99 -13.61 -16.17 -4.24
C MET A 99 -14.89 -17.02 -4.21
N THR A 100 -15.55 -17.21 -5.35
CA THR A 100 -16.70 -18.11 -5.49
C THR A 100 -16.31 -19.56 -5.20
N ASP A 101 -15.17 -20.01 -5.72
CA ASP A 101 -14.63 -21.34 -5.47
C ASP A 101 -14.33 -21.54 -3.96
N ILE A 102 -13.69 -20.56 -3.32
CA ILE A 102 -13.41 -20.58 -1.88
C ILE A 102 -14.72 -20.64 -1.05
N LEU A 103 -15.75 -19.88 -1.42
CA LEU A 103 -17.03 -19.91 -0.72
C LEU A 103 -17.84 -21.20 -0.94
N ALA A 104 -17.57 -21.92 -2.03
CA ALA A 104 -18.17 -23.22 -2.32
C ALA A 104 -17.48 -24.38 -1.59
N ASP A 105 -16.19 -24.24 -1.31
CA ASP A 105 -15.44 -25.25 -0.54
C ASP A 105 -15.79 -25.17 0.95
N SER A 106 -16.38 -26.24 1.49
CA SER A 106 -16.74 -26.33 2.92
C SER A 106 -15.52 -26.34 3.85
N ASN A 107 -14.34 -26.70 3.33
CA ASN A 107 -13.09 -26.85 4.10
C ASN A 107 -12.19 -25.60 4.00
N ALA A 108 -12.60 -24.58 3.26
CA ALA A 108 -11.78 -23.39 3.11
C ALA A 108 -11.51 -22.69 4.44
N SER A 109 -10.25 -22.50 4.77
CA SER A 109 -9.76 -22.05 6.08
C SER A 109 -10.29 -20.68 6.51
N ILE A 110 -10.63 -19.81 5.56
CA ILE A 110 -11.15 -18.47 5.85
C ILE A 110 -12.61 -18.44 6.29
N LEU A 111 -13.38 -19.50 6.06
CA LEU A 111 -14.84 -19.50 6.29
C LEU A 111 -15.27 -19.11 7.71
N PRO A 112 -14.57 -19.48 8.79
CA PRO A 112 -14.91 -19.04 10.13
C PRO A 112 -14.80 -17.53 10.34
N LEU A 113 -14.00 -16.83 9.52
CA LEU A 113 -13.71 -15.41 9.65
C LEU A 113 -14.64 -14.51 8.80
N ILE A 114 -15.42 -15.09 7.87
CA ILE A 114 -16.23 -14.30 6.93
C ILE A 114 -17.68 -14.74 6.90
N ASP A 115 -18.58 -13.79 6.72
CA ASP A 115 -19.99 -14.06 6.46
C ASP A 115 -20.19 -14.36 4.95
N LYS A 116 -20.48 -15.62 4.63
CA LYS A 116 -20.70 -16.06 3.23
C LYS A 116 -21.79 -15.25 2.50
N LYS A 117 -22.88 -14.87 3.19
CA LYS A 117 -23.99 -14.11 2.57
C LYS A 117 -23.54 -12.70 2.24
N LYS A 118 -22.82 -12.04 3.17
CA LYS A 118 -22.29 -10.70 2.93
C LYS A 118 -21.22 -10.71 1.84
N ALA A 119 -20.35 -11.73 1.82
CA ALA A 119 -19.31 -11.87 0.80
C ALA A 119 -19.94 -12.04 -0.60
N LYS A 120 -20.98 -12.89 -0.76
CA LYS A 120 -21.71 -13.04 -2.03
C LYS A 120 -22.36 -11.73 -2.47
N LYS A 121 -23.10 -11.08 -1.57
CA LYS A 121 -23.72 -9.78 -1.87
C LYS A 121 -22.70 -8.73 -2.28
N PHE A 122 -21.54 -8.75 -1.64
CA PHE A 122 -20.42 -7.84 -1.99
C PHE A 122 -19.88 -8.08 -3.39
N MET A 123 -19.74 -9.33 -3.82
CA MET A 123 -19.29 -9.68 -5.19
C MET A 123 -20.29 -9.26 -6.28
N GLU A 124 -21.58 -9.24 -5.94
CA GLU A 124 -22.66 -8.85 -6.86
C GLU A 124 -22.92 -7.34 -6.86
N ALA A 125 -22.45 -6.61 -5.84
CA ALA A 125 -22.72 -5.18 -5.71
C ALA A 125 -22.01 -4.35 -6.79
N PRO A 126 -22.65 -3.27 -7.29
CA PRO A 126 -21.99 -2.32 -8.15
C PRO A 126 -20.75 -1.74 -7.47
N LYS A 127 -19.61 -1.77 -8.15
CA LYS A 127 -18.35 -1.34 -7.58
C LYS A 127 -18.00 0.04 -8.10
N GLU A 128 -17.99 1.00 -7.20
CA GLU A 128 -17.47 2.32 -7.50
C GLU A 128 -15.93 2.29 -7.41
N TYR A 129 -15.28 2.20 -8.57
CA TYR A 129 -13.85 2.40 -8.66
C TYR A 129 -13.53 3.86 -8.30
N GLY A 130 -12.65 4.05 -7.34
CA GLY A 130 -12.18 5.38 -6.97
C GLY A 130 -12.62 5.87 -5.59
N LYS A 131 -13.61 5.26 -4.97
CA LYS A 131 -13.92 5.51 -3.55
C LYS A 131 -13.31 4.39 -2.71
N PRO A 132 -12.19 4.65 -2.00
CA PRO A 132 -11.65 3.68 -1.06
C PRO A 132 -12.59 3.60 0.15
N TRP A 133 -13.05 2.41 0.50
CA TRP A 133 -13.92 2.20 1.64
C TRP A 133 -13.22 1.56 2.84
N PHE A 134 -12.01 1.06 2.63
CA PHE A 134 -11.16 0.58 3.70
C PHE A 134 -9.71 1.03 3.46
N GLY A 135 -9.27 2.03 4.22
CA GLY A 135 -7.99 2.67 3.98
C GLY A 135 -7.95 3.44 2.65
N GLN A 136 -6.90 4.19 2.42
CA GLN A 136 -6.81 5.09 1.25
C GLN A 136 -6.69 4.37 -0.12
N LEU A 137 -6.45 3.07 -0.13
CA LEU A 137 -6.09 2.34 -1.35
C LEU A 137 -6.95 1.11 -1.62
N MET A 138 -7.85 0.73 -0.72
CA MET A 138 -8.67 -0.47 -0.89
C MET A 138 -9.99 -0.16 -1.59
N ALA A 139 -10.21 -0.80 -2.73
CA ALA A 139 -11.48 -0.87 -3.45
C ALA A 139 -11.98 -2.33 -3.44
N GLY A 140 -13.13 -2.60 -4.05
CA GLY A 140 -13.72 -3.92 -4.08
C GLY A 140 -12.77 -5.06 -4.47
N PRO A 141 -12.08 -4.97 -5.62
CA PRO A 141 -11.16 -6.02 -6.06
C PRO A 141 -10.01 -6.27 -5.06
N GLN A 142 -9.48 -5.23 -4.42
CA GLN A 142 -8.40 -5.38 -3.45
C GLN A 142 -8.86 -6.12 -2.19
N LEU A 143 -10.11 -5.93 -1.76
CA LEU A 143 -10.65 -6.67 -0.63
C LEU A 143 -10.82 -8.16 -0.96
N LEU A 144 -11.33 -8.49 -2.16
CA LEU A 144 -11.41 -9.88 -2.61
C LEU A 144 -10.02 -10.52 -2.68
N ALA A 145 -9.04 -9.80 -3.23
CA ALA A 145 -7.66 -10.27 -3.26
C ALA A 145 -7.10 -10.51 -1.86
N TYR A 146 -7.42 -9.64 -0.90
CA TYR A 146 -7.03 -9.81 0.49
C TYR A 146 -7.61 -11.08 1.12
N PHE A 147 -8.90 -11.36 0.93
CA PHE A 147 -9.51 -12.58 1.44
C PHE A 147 -8.92 -13.84 0.80
N ILE A 148 -8.67 -13.82 -0.50
CA ILE A 148 -8.04 -14.93 -1.22
C ILE A 148 -6.62 -15.19 -0.68
N GLN A 149 -5.84 -14.13 -0.46
CA GLN A 149 -4.49 -14.23 0.10
C GLN A 149 -4.52 -14.77 1.53
N LEU A 150 -5.47 -14.32 2.35
CA LEU A 150 -5.63 -14.79 3.71
C LEU A 150 -5.99 -16.28 3.74
N ASN A 151 -6.94 -16.72 2.89
CA ASN A 151 -7.27 -18.13 2.77
C ASN A 151 -6.06 -18.98 2.40
N TYR A 152 -5.32 -18.57 1.35
CA TYR A 152 -4.10 -19.25 0.92
C TYR A 152 -3.05 -19.31 2.03
N TRP A 153 -2.87 -18.24 2.78
CA TRP A 153 -1.93 -18.17 3.89
C TRP A 153 -2.34 -19.14 5.02
N MET A 154 -3.60 -19.16 5.39
CA MET A 154 -4.11 -20.07 6.41
C MET A 154 -3.96 -21.53 6.00
N GLU A 155 -4.28 -21.88 4.76
CA GLU A 155 -4.10 -23.24 4.23
C GLU A 155 -2.63 -23.64 4.21
N LYS A 156 -1.75 -22.77 3.69
CA LYS A 156 -0.32 -23.03 3.56
C LYS A 156 0.37 -23.30 4.91
N TYR A 157 -0.06 -22.60 5.95
CA TYR A 157 0.55 -22.71 7.29
C TYR A 157 -0.31 -23.49 8.28
N HIS A 158 -1.36 -24.15 7.80
CA HIS A 158 -2.27 -25.00 8.60
C HIS A 158 -2.82 -24.27 9.83
N LEU A 159 -3.24 -23.01 9.63
CA LEU A 159 -3.79 -22.17 10.70
C LEU A 159 -5.26 -22.51 10.92
N SER A 160 -5.65 -22.71 12.17
CA SER A 160 -7.03 -22.86 12.62
C SER A 160 -7.44 -21.67 13.49
N VAL A 161 -8.73 -21.31 13.46
CA VAL A 161 -9.35 -20.26 14.28
C VAL A 161 -10.39 -20.90 15.18
#